data_e85f76d0af87671c6ef73212361def8c
#
_entry.id   e85f76d0af87671c6ef73212361def8c
#
_cell.length_a   1.000
_cell.length_b   1.000
_cell.length_c   1.000
_cell.angle_alpha   90.00
_cell.angle_beta   90.00
_cell.angle_gamma   90.00
#
_symmetry.space_group_name_H-M   'P 1'
#
loop_
_entity.id
_entity.type
_entity.pdbx_description
1 polymer ?
#
loop_
_entity_poly.entity_id
_entity_poly.type
_entity_poly.pdbx_seq_one_letter_code
_entity_poly.pdbx_strand_id
1 'polypeptide(L)'
;MTILKYGRDCNWDNVKMHNEGPFLAIDPGVNFILLRANKDLYKLANYLGYTENINEIKNWIKILEQGCQKMWNKDINAFTSFDKRTNTYCDAITNASFLCFYAGVGSNKQKSYMIDHCNRILNNCNYGMPSLDPMHKCFESKRYWRGPIWSIMNYMIAVGLEDINELRLANKIKNDTIQLVKKNGMAEYFDPITGIGLGGRDFSWTAAIHLELLKDEIEINSKHNFVNNKNVIN
;
A
#
# COMPACT_ATOMS: atom_id res chain seq x y z
N MET A 1 21.50 -13.60 14.85
CA MET A 1 20.57 -13.42 16.01
C MET A 1 19.24 -12.94 15.45
N THR A 2 18.09 -13.50 15.90
CA THR A 2 16.78 -13.00 15.45
C THR A 2 16.38 -11.75 16.23
N ILE A 3 15.58 -10.86 15.62
CA ILE A 3 15.06 -9.63 16.27
C ILE A 3 14.34 -9.98 17.57
N LEU A 4 13.51 -11.04 17.56
CA LEU A 4 12.77 -11.50 18.74
C LEU A 4 13.69 -11.92 19.89
N LYS A 5 14.78 -12.62 19.58
CA LYS A 5 15.76 -13.01 20.61
C LYS A 5 16.44 -11.78 21.19
N TYR A 6 16.89 -10.86 20.33
CA TYR A 6 17.53 -9.62 20.78
C TYR A 6 16.59 -8.76 21.65
N GLY A 7 15.35 -8.58 21.20
CA GLY A 7 14.35 -7.82 21.95
C GLY A 7 14.13 -8.41 23.36
N ARG A 8 13.99 -9.72 23.47
CA ARG A 8 13.87 -10.39 24.76
C ARG A 8 15.13 -10.23 25.62
N ASP A 9 16.32 -10.40 25.05
CA ASP A 9 17.59 -10.32 25.77
C ASP A 9 17.85 -8.90 26.30
N CYS A 10 17.32 -7.85 25.66
CA CYS A 10 17.38 -6.45 26.13
C CYS A 10 16.09 -5.97 26.80
N ASN A 11 15.18 -6.89 27.17
CA ASN A 11 13.90 -6.56 27.80
C ASN A 11 13.05 -5.54 27.03
N TRP A 12 13.13 -5.57 25.67
CA TRP A 12 12.40 -4.66 24.75
C TRP A 12 12.72 -3.18 24.98
N ASP A 13 13.90 -2.88 25.52
CA ASP A 13 14.36 -1.51 25.68
C ASP A 13 14.49 -0.83 24.30
N ASN A 14 13.62 0.15 24.03
CA ASN A 14 13.56 0.82 22.73
C ASN A 14 14.85 1.57 22.38
N VAL A 15 15.55 2.15 23.37
CA VAL A 15 16.81 2.87 23.12
C VAL A 15 17.91 1.89 22.74
N LYS A 16 18.00 0.77 23.45
CA LYS A 16 18.92 -0.33 23.12
C LYS A 16 18.61 -0.95 21.76
N MET A 17 17.34 -1.24 21.49
CA MET A 17 16.91 -1.79 20.20
C MET A 17 17.25 -0.84 19.05
N HIS A 18 17.05 0.47 19.23
CA HIS A 18 17.42 1.46 18.23
C HIS A 18 18.92 1.56 18.01
N ASN A 19 19.70 1.65 19.09
CA ASN A 19 21.15 1.93 18.99
C ASN A 19 21.98 0.70 18.60
N GLU A 20 21.63 -0.48 19.11
CA GLU A 20 22.45 -1.69 19.05
C GLU A 20 21.75 -2.87 18.36
N GLY A 21 20.43 -2.81 18.16
CA GLY A 21 19.65 -3.91 17.61
C GLY A 21 20.08 -4.34 16.21
N PRO A 22 19.86 -5.59 15.84
CA PRO A 22 20.29 -6.14 14.54
C PRO A 22 19.50 -5.60 13.36
N PHE A 23 18.39 -4.89 13.59
CA PHE A 23 17.51 -4.36 12.56
C PHE A 23 17.19 -2.89 12.83
N LEU A 24 17.49 -2.05 11.86
CA LEU A 24 17.09 -0.65 11.84
C LEU A 24 16.86 -0.22 10.38
N ALA A 25 15.64 -0.31 9.92
CA ALA A 25 15.27 0.05 8.56
C ALA A 25 14.32 1.26 8.53
N ILE A 26 14.50 2.11 7.53
CA ILE A 26 13.51 3.11 7.14
C ILE A 26 12.61 2.43 6.11
N ASP A 27 11.34 2.25 6.45
CA ASP A 27 10.37 1.52 5.64
C ASP A 27 9.48 2.49 4.84
N PRO A 28 9.35 2.33 3.50
CA PRO A 28 8.50 3.19 2.68
C PRO A 28 7.02 3.12 3.08
N GLY A 29 6.50 1.93 3.41
CA GLY A 29 5.10 1.74 3.74
C GLY A 29 4.67 2.57 4.93
N VAL A 30 5.41 2.45 6.04
CA VAL A 30 5.13 3.22 7.27
C VAL A 30 5.21 4.72 7.00
N ASN A 31 6.26 5.19 6.31
CA ASN A 31 6.48 6.61 6.06
C ASN A 31 5.44 7.20 5.11
N PHE A 32 5.06 6.49 4.04
CA PHE A 32 4.05 6.96 3.10
C PHE A 32 2.65 6.99 3.73
N ILE A 33 2.28 5.97 4.50
CA ILE A 33 1.00 5.97 5.23
C ILE A 33 0.96 7.10 6.24
N LEU A 34 2.05 7.32 7.00
CA LEU A 34 2.13 8.42 7.96
C LEU A 34 2.02 9.79 7.28
N LEU A 35 2.68 9.98 6.15
CA LEU A 35 2.57 11.23 5.37
C LEU A 35 1.13 11.46 4.88
N ARG A 36 0.47 10.42 4.33
CA ARG A 36 -0.92 10.52 3.91
C ARG A 36 -1.84 10.86 5.09
N ALA A 37 -1.68 10.19 6.22
CA ALA A 37 -2.45 10.44 7.43
C ALA A 37 -2.32 11.89 7.90
N ASN A 38 -1.10 12.47 7.88
CA ASN A 38 -0.90 13.87 8.23
C ASN A 38 -1.54 14.84 7.22
N LYS A 39 -1.49 14.52 5.91
CA LYS A 39 -2.19 15.31 4.87
C LYS A 39 -3.70 15.29 5.07
N ASP A 40 -4.26 14.15 5.40
CA ASP A 40 -5.70 14.01 5.63
C ASP A 40 -6.11 14.65 6.97
N LEU A 41 -5.29 14.54 8.02
CA LEU A 41 -5.47 15.28 9.28
C LEU A 41 -5.47 16.79 9.05
N TYR A 42 -4.56 17.30 8.22
CA TYR A 42 -4.51 18.72 7.85
C TYR A 42 -5.81 19.17 7.15
N LYS A 43 -6.32 18.36 6.19
CA LYS A 43 -7.58 18.65 5.51
C LYS A 43 -8.76 18.68 6.49
N LEU A 44 -8.81 17.68 7.39
CA LEU A 44 -9.86 17.58 8.40
C LEU A 44 -9.84 18.76 9.38
N ALA A 45 -8.65 19.14 9.86
CA ALA A 45 -8.48 20.30 10.76
C ALA A 45 -8.98 21.60 10.10
N ASN A 46 -8.64 21.82 8.82
CA ASN A 46 -9.14 22.98 8.08
C ASN A 46 -10.67 22.93 7.91
N TYR A 47 -11.23 21.77 7.57
CA TYR A 47 -12.67 21.60 7.40
C TYR A 47 -13.45 21.89 8.68
N LEU A 48 -12.91 21.50 9.82
CA LEU A 48 -13.51 21.72 11.14
C LEU A 48 -13.17 23.09 11.75
N GLY A 49 -12.35 23.92 11.10
CA GLY A 49 -11.96 25.23 11.60
C GLY A 49 -10.96 25.22 12.77
N TYR A 50 -10.26 24.10 13.01
CA TYR A 50 -9.20 24.01 14.01
C TYR A 50 -7.94 24.72 13.51
N THR A 51 -7.54 25.82 14.17
CA THR A 51 -6.39 26.63 13.75
C THR A 51 -5.15 26.45 14.62
N GLU A 52 -5.31 26.01 15.86
CA GLU A 52 -4.23 26.00 16.87
C GLU A 52 -3.02 25.15 16.44
N ASN A 53 -3.26 23.96 15.86
CA ASN A 53 -2.19 23.00 15.53
C ASN A 53 -1.89 22.92 14.03
N ILE A 54 -2.52 23.73 13.20
CA ILE A 54 -2.36 23.65 11.73
C ILE A 54 -0.90 23.85 11.30
N ASN A 55 -0.17 24.76 11.91
CA ASN A 55 1.23 25.03 11.57
C ASN A 55 2.15 23.88 11.99
N GLU A 56 1.85 23.21 13.07
CA GLU A 56 2.58 22.01 13.51
C GLU A 56 2.36 20.86 12.55
N ILE A 57 1.11 20.59 12.15
CA ILE A 57 0.78 19.56 11.15
C ILE A 57 1.46 19.86 9.81
N LYS A 58 1.46 21.12 9.34
CA LYS A 58 2.20 21.53 8.13
C LYS A 58 3.71 21.23 8.23
N ASN A 59 4.30 21.48 9.40
CA ASN A 59 5.70 21.20 9.63
C ASN A 59 5.99 19.69 9.59
N TRP A 60 5.14 18.86 10.19
CA TRP A 60 5.25 17.40 10.09
C TRP A 60 5.17 16.91 8.65
N ILE A 61 4.20 17.41 7.87
CA ILE A 61 4.07 17.09 6.44
C ILE A 61 5.36 17.43 5.70
N LYS A 62 5.91 18.63 5.89
CA LYS A 62 7.15 19.06 5.23
C LYS A 62 8.34 18.16 5.58
N ILE A 63 8.51 17.81 6.86
CA ILE A 63 9.57 16.91 7.32
C ILE A 63 9.42 15.53 6.69
N LEU A 64 8.19 14.99 6.68
CA LEU A 64 7.90 13.67 6.10
C LEU A 64 8.12 13.65 4.58
N GLU A 65 7.69 14.68 3.85
CA GLU A 65 7.94 14.77 2.40
C GLU A 65 9.44 14.76 2.07
N GLN A 66 10.23 15.52 2.82
CA GLN A 66 11.70 15.55 2.67
C GLN A 66 12.33 14.19 3.04
N GLY A 67 11.82 13.54 4.09
CA GLY A 67 12.26 12.22 4.51
C GLY A 67 11.95 11.14 3.48
N CYS A 68 10.73 11.16 2.96
CA CYS A 68 10.26 10.20 1.95
C CYS A 68 11.09 10.25 0.66
N GLN A 69 11.53 11.44 0.23
CA GLN A 69 12.40 11.57 -0.95
C GLN A 69 13.75 10.85 -0.79
N LYS A 70 14.25 10.72 0.43
CA LYS A 70 15.52 10.02 0.71
C LYS A 70 15.42 8.50 0.56
N MET A 71 14.22 7.93 0.43
CA MET A 71 14.03 6.50 0.17
C MET A 71 14.14 6.13 -1.32
N TRP A 72 14.40 7.11 -2.21
CA TRP A 72 14.58 6.86 -3.63
C TRP A 72 15.92 6.17 -3.91
N ASN A 73 15.87 4.91 -4.30
CA ASN A 73 17.02 4.15 -4.77
C ASN A 73 17.24 4.43 -6.27
N LYS A 74 18.32 5.11 -6.60
CA LYS A 74 18.66 5.50 -7.97
C LYS A 74 19.13 4.33 -8.83
N ASP A 75 19.65 3.27 -8.21
CA ASP A 75 20.22 2.13 -8.94
C ASP A 75 19.13 1.30 -9.62
N ILE A 76 17.96 1.23 -9.01
CA ILE A 76 16.80 0.49 -9.55
C ILE A 76 15.61 1.40 -9.89
N ASN A 77 15.76 2.72 -9.74
CA ASN A 77 14.71 3.72 -9.99
C ASN A 77 13.38 3.42 -9.28
N ALA A 78 13.44 3.13 -7.97
CA ALA A 78 12.28 2.85 -7.14
C ALA A 78 12.44 3.38 -5.72
N PHE A 79 11.32 3.60 -5.02
CA PHE A 79 11.34 3.81 -3.58
C PHE A 79 11.51 2.46 -2.88
N THR A 80 12.54 2.33 -2.05
CA THR A 80 12.84 1.09 -1.33
C THR A 80 13.18 1.35 0.12
N SER A 81 13.16 0.31 0.94
CA SER A 81 13.65 0.39 2.31
C SER A 81 15.14 0.72 2.34
N PHE A 82 15.55 1.44 3.39
CA PHE A 82 16.94 1.79 3.61
C PHE A 82 17.40 1.22 4.95
N ASP A 83 18.44 0.38 4.92
CA ASP A 83 19.06 -0.18 6.11
C ASP A 83 20.04 0.84 6.73
N LYS A 84 19.71 1.33 7.92
CA LYS A 84 20.53 2.28 8.66
C LYS A 84 21.80 1.67 9.26
N ARG A 85 21.83 0.34 9.44
CA ARG A 85 23.00 -0.36 9.98
C ARG A 85 24.11 -0.48 8.96
N THR A 86 23.74 -0.86 7.75
CA THR A 86 24.68 -1.03 6.63
C THR A 86 24.83 0.22 5.77
N ASN A 87 23.95 1.19 5.96
CA ASN A 87 23.84 2.42 5.14
C ASN A 87 23.61 2.13 3.66
N THR A 88 22.75 1.14 3.38
CA THR A 88 22.44 0.67 2.02
C THR A 88 20.96 0.66 1.72
N TYR A 89 20.59 0.85 0.46
CA TYR A 89 19.23 0.61 -0.01
C TYR A 89 18.99 -0.89 -0.19
N CYS A 90 17.75 -1.31 0.10
CA CYS A 90 17.28 -2.64 -0.28
C CYS A 90 17.14 -2.72 -1.80
N ASP A 91 17.49 -3.87 -2.40
CA ASP A 91 17.33 -4.15 -3.83
C ASP A 91 15.90 -4.63 -4.20
N ALA A 92 14.98 -4.68 -3.23
CA ALA A 92 13.65 -5.23 -3.39
C ALA A 92 12.60 -4.12 -3.63
N ILE A 93 11.83 -4.26 -4.70
CA ILE A 93 10.60 -3.50 -4.93
C ILE A 93 9.45 -4.27 -4.29
N THR A 94 8.76 -3.65 -3.34
CA THR A 94 7.63 -4.22 -2.61
C THR A 94 6.35 -3.46 -2.90
N ASN A 95 5.21 -3.99 -2.48
CA ASN A 95 3.95 -3.24 -2.55
C ASN A 95 4.01 -1.90 -1.79
N ALA A 96 4.81 -1.82 -0.71
CA ALA A 96 5.05 -0.58 0.02
C ALA A 96 5.72 0.51 -0.84
N SER A 97 6.54 0.13 -1.83
CA SER A 97 7.16 1.06 -2.78
C SER A 97 6.13 1.87 -3.57
N PHE A 98 4.99 1.27 -3.91
CA PHE A 98 3.92 1.90 -4.68
C PHE A 98 2.99 2.79 -3.84
N LEU A 99 3.09 2.76 -2.52
CA LEU A 99 2.39 3.72 -1.66
C LEU A 99 2.91 5.16 -1.81
N CYS A 100 4.00 5.37 -2.57
CA CYS A 100 4.40 6.71 -3.00
C CYS A 100 3.27 7.45 -3.74
N PHE A 101 2.44 6.75 -4.53
CA PHE A 101 1.27 7.32 -5.18
C PHE A 101 0.22 7.77 -4.15
N TYR A 102 -0.09 6.91 -3.18
CA TYR A 102 -1.03 7.18 -2.08
C TYR A 102 -0.61 8.37 -1.21
N ALA A 103 0.69 8.53 -0.98
CA ALA A 103 1.25 9.66 -0.25
C ALA A 103 1.43 10.93 -1.10
N GLY A 104 1.32 10.83 -2.44
CA GLY A 104 1.59 11.91 -3.36
C GLY A 104 3.07 12.32 -3.41
N VAL A 105 3.99 11.34 -3.29
CA VAL A 105 5.44 11.54 -3.29
C VAL A 105 6.04 11.22 -4.66
N GLY A 106 7.13 11.89 -4.99
CA GLY A 106 7.90 11.69 -6.21
C GLY A 106 7.68 12.77 -7.27
N SER A 107 8.77 13.12 -7.95
CA SER A 107 8.73 13.93 -9.16
C SER A 107 8.00 13.19 -10.30
N ASN A 108 7.61 13.89 -11.35
CA ASN A 108 6.99 13.26 -12.53
C ASN A 108 7.85 12.13 -13.11
N LYS A 109 9.18 12.32 -13.16
CA LYS A 109 10.11 11.29 -13.61
C LYS A 109 10.13 10.06 -12.71
N GLN A 110 10.14 10.25 -11.38
CA GLN A 110 10.07 9.14 -10.43
C GLN A 110 8.74 8.40 -10.53
N LYS A 111 7.63 9.13 -10.65
CA LYS A 111 6.31 8.53 -10.86
C LYS A 111 6.25 7.70 -12.14
N SER A 112 6.83 8.18 -13.25
CA SER A 112 6.92 7.41 -14.49
C SER A 112 7.66 6.09 -14.28
N TYR A 113 8.82 6.08 -13.64
CA TYR A 113 9.54 4.84 -13.33
C TYR A 113 8.69 3.88 -12.44
N MET A 114 8.00 4.42 -11.44
CA MET A 114 7.14 3.60 -10.58
C MET A 114 5.94 3.01 -11.35
N ILE A 115 5.37 3.75 -12.31
CA ILE A 115 4.32 3.26 -13.22
C ILE A 115 4.86 2.13 -14.11
N ASP A 116 6.07 2.27 -14.65
CA ASP A 116 6.72 1.22 -15.44
C ASP A 116 6.93 -0.06 -14.61
N HIS A 117 7.41 0.07 -13.38
CA HIS A 117 7.53 -1.06 -12.45
C HIS A 117 6.15 -1.67 -12.12
N CYS A 118 5.13 -0.86 -11.89
CA CYS A 118 3.77 -1.33 -11.64
C CYS A 118 3.25 -2.17 -12.81
N ASN A 119 3.36 -1.67 -14.04
CA ASN A 119 2.98 -2.40 -15.25
C ASN A 119 3.74 -3.73 -15.38
N ARG A 120 5.06 -3.70 -15.21
CA ARG A 120 5.89 -4.89 -15.31
C ARG A 120 5.50 -5.95 -14.28
N ILE A 121 5.32 -5.56 -13.03
CA ILE A 121 4.94 -6.49 -11.95
C ILE A 121 3.55 -7.08 -12.20
N LEU A 122 2.56 -6.26 -12.56
CA LEU A 122 1.21 -6.72 -12.85
C LEU A 122 1.13 -7.65 -14.07
N ASN A 123 2.06 -7.53 -15.02
CA ASN A 123 2.17 -8.44 -16.16
C ASN A 123 2.82 -9.79 -15.81
N ASN A 124 3.50 -9.89 -14.67
CA ASN A 124 4.11 -11.12 -14.15
C ASN A 124 3.25 -11.81 -13.07
N CYS A 125 2.05 -11.33 -12.84
CA CYS A 125 1.07 -11.91 -11.92
C CYS A 125 -0.28 -12.06 -12.62
N ASN A 126 -1.05 -13.06 -12.21
CA ASN A 126 -2.42 -13.23 -12.71
C ASN A 126 -3.42 -12.31 -12.00
N TYR A 127 -3.07 -11.87 -10.79
CA TYR A 127 -3.90 -11.01 -9.95
C TYR A 127 -3.04 -9.88 -9.36
N GLY A 128 -3.64 -8.76 -9.04
CA GLY A 128 -3.20 -7.58 -8.29
C GLY A 128 -1.70 -7.37 -8.04
N MET A 129 -1.40 -6.48 -7.11
CA MET A 129 -0.02 -6.14 -6.73
C MET A 129 0.47 -7.07 -5.60
N PRO A 130 1.50 -7.92 -5.86
CA PRO A 130 2.08 -8.79 -4.84
C PRO A 130 2.90 -8.01 -3.83
N SER A 131 3.16 -8.60 -2.66
CA SER A 131 3.96 -7.97 -1.61
C SER A 131 5.44 -7.83 -1.95
N LEU A 132 5.95 -8.60 -2.90
CA LEU A 132 7.32 -8.51 -3.42
C LEU A 132 7.29 -8.70 -4.94
N ASP A 133 8.15 -8.00 -5.65
CA ASP A 133 8.36 -8.15 -7.09
C ASP A 133 8.58 -9.63 -7.47
N PRO A 134 7.77 -10.19 -8.40
CA PRO A 134 7.92 -11.59 -8.83
C PRO A 134 9.27 -11.94 -9.45
N MET A 135 10.00 -10.94 -9.94
CA MET A 135 11.33 -11.14 -10.51
C MET A 135 12.44 -11.11 -9.45
N HIS A 136 12.13 -10.80 -8.20
CA HIS A 136 13.11 -10.76 -7.13
C HIS A 136 13.46 -12.18 -6.66
N LYS A 137 14.74 -12.45 -6.42
CA LYS A 137 15.28 -13.77 -6.00
C LYS A 137 14.64 -14.38 -4.75
N CYS A 138 14.07 -13.53 -3.87
CA CYS A 138 13.41 -13.97 -2.64
C CYS A 138 11.90 -14.10 -2.79
N PHE A 139 11.35 -13.96 -4.01
CA PHE A 139 9.92 -14.08 -4.24
C PHE A 139 9.44 -15.52 -3.98
N GLU A 140 8.42 -15.66 -3.15
CA GLU A 140 7.71 -16.90 -2.88
C GLU A 140 6.20 -16.59 -2.82
N SER A 141 5.46 -16.98 -3.86
CA SER A 141 4.07 -16.55 -4.07
C SER A 141 3.10 -16.84 -2.92
N LYS A 142 3.45 -17.75 -2.01
CA LYS A 142 2.64 -18.16 -0.84
C LYS A 142 3.23 -17.75 0.50
N ARG A 143 4.36 -17.05 0.52
CA ARG A 143 5.06 -16.76 1.78
C ARG A 143 4.81 -15.37 2.31
N TYR A 144 3.73 -15.22 3.05
CA TYR A 144 3.33 -14.08 3.86
C TYR A 144 3.62 -12.71 3.19
N TRP A 145 4.70 -11.99 3.56
CA TRP A 145 5.10 -10.70 2.96
C TRP A 145 6.18 -10.83 1.87
N ARG A 146 6.42 -12.03 1.32
CA ARG A 146 7.42 -12.27 0.26
C ARG A 146 6.81 -12.69 -1.07
N GLY A 147 5.55 -12.38 -1.32
CA GLY A 147 4.87 -12.73 -2.56
C GLY A 147 3.37 -12.47 -2.53
N PRO A 148 2.60 -12.92 -1.52
CA PRO A 148 1.15 -12.81 -1.51
C PRO A 148 0.62 -11.40 -1.67
N ILE A 149 -0.62 -11.34 -2.17
CA ILE A 149 -1.44 -10.13 -2.27
C ILE A 149 -2.13 -9.89 -0.93
N TRP A 150 -2.08 -8.65 -0.45
CA TRP A 150 -2.83 -8.16 0.70
C TRP A 150 -3.86 -7.14 0.23
N SER A 151 -5.14 -7.41 0.45
CA SER A 151 -6.24 -6.56 -0.04
C SER A 151 -6.09 -5.10 0.38
N ILE A 152 -5.69 -4.84 1.63
CA ILE A 152 -5.46 -3.48 2.14
C ILE A 152 -4.36 -2.73 1.37
N MET A 153 -3.27 -3.43 1.02
CA MET A 153 -2.19 -2.81 0.25
C MET A 153 -2.64 -2.49 -1.17
N ASN A 154 -3.35 -3.43 -1.82
CA ASN A 154 -3.91 -3.22 -3.15
C ASN A 154 -4.91 -2.06 -3.18
N TYR A 155 -5.76 -1.94 -2.16
CA TYR A 155 -6.68 -0.81 -2.01
C TYR A 155 -5.93 0.53 -1.95
N MET A 156 -4.96 0.67 -1.04
CA MET A 156 -4.20 1.92 -0.92
C MET A 156 -3.42 2.26 -2.20
N ILE A 157 -2.85 1.28 -2.88
CA ILE A 157 -2.15 1.48 -4.15
C ILE A 157 -3.13 1.96 -5.23
N ALA A 158 -4.31 1.33 -5.32
CA ALA A 158 -5.33 1.72 -6.29
C ALA A 158 -5.83 3.16 -6.06
N VAL A 159 -6.11 3.55 -4.80
CA VAL A 159 -6.46 4.93 -4.44
C VAL A 159 -5.35 5.90 -4.85
N GLY A 160 -4.09 5.57 -4.59
CA GLY A 160 -2.96 6.41 -4.99
C GLY A 160 -2.80 6.54 -6.51
N LEU A 161 -3.09 5.48 -7.27
CA LEU A 161 -3.09 5.51 -8.73
C LEU A 161 -4.25 6.36 -9.28
N GLU A 162 -5.42 6.34 -8.64
CA GLU A 162 -6.55 7.24 -8.97
C GLU A 162 -6.18 8.70 -8.70
N ASP A 163 -5.53 9.01 -7.58
CA ASP A 163 -5.07 10.36 -7.24
C ASP A 163 -4.12 10.97 -8.30
N ILE A 164 -3.42 10.13 -9.07
CA ILE A 164 -2.55 10.55 -10.18
C ILE A 164 -3.15 10.30 -11.58
N ASN A 165 -4.44 9.95 -11.65
CA ASN A 165 -5.20 9.68 -12.89
C ASN A 165 -4.73 8.45 -13.70
N GLU A 166 -4.06 7.47 -13.06
CA GLU A 166 -3.70 6.17 -13.66
C GLU A 166 -4.82 5.14 -13.51
N LEU A 167 -6.01 5.49 -14.02
CA LEU A 167 -7.27 4.75 -13.82
C LEU A 167 -7.22 3.31 -14.33
N ARG A 168 -6.49 3.04 -15.40
CA ARG A 168 -6.38 1.68 -15.96
C ARG A 168 -5.71 0.72 -14.97
N LEU A 169 -4.63 1.14 -14.33
CA LEU A 169 -3.90 0.34 -13.33
C LEU A 169 -4.71 0.21 -12.04
N ALA A 170 -5.32 1.31 -11.59
CA ALA A 170 -6.20 1.33 -10.42
C ALA A 170 -7.34 0.33 -10.57
N ASN A 171 -8.08 0.40 -11.69
CA ASN A 171 -9.20 -0.49 -11.96
C ASN A 171 -8.77 -1.95 -12.09
N LYS A 172 -7.62 -2.24 -12.71
CA LYS A 172 -7.08 -3.60 -12.74
C LYS A 172 -6.87 -4.15 -11.33
N ILE A 173 -6.18 -3.40 -10.45
CA ILE A 173 -5.89 -3.84 -9.09
C ILE A 173 -7.18 -4.02 -8.26
N LYS A 174 -8.14 -3.09 -8.38
CA LYS A 174 -9.45 -3.18 -7.72
C LYS A 174 -10.21 -4.42 -8.17
N ASN A 175 -10.36 -4.62 -9.47
CA ASN A 175 -11.09 -5.74 -10.04
C ASN A 175 -10.45 -7.08 -9.67
N ASP A 176 -9.13 -7.20 -9.76
CA ASP A 176 -8.39 -8.39 -9.36
C ASP A 176 -8.65 -8.71 -7.88
N THR A 177 -8.62 -7.70 -7.01
CA THR A 177 -8.89 -7.87 -5.57
C THR A 177 -10.32 -8.34 -5.32
N ILE A 178 -11.31 -7.76 -6.01
CA ILE A 178 -12.72 -8.19 -5.94
C ILE A 178 -12.85 -9.66 -6.37
N GLN A 179 -12.21 -10.04 -7.49
CA GLN A 179 -12.28 -11.41 -8.00
C GLN A 179 -11.62 -12.42 -7.05
N LEU A 180 -10.52 -12.08 -6.42
CA LEU A 180 -9.87 -12.93 -5.41
C LEU A 180 -10.82 -13.25 -4.26
N VAL A 181 -11.51 -12.24 -3.72
CA VAL A 181 -12.46 -12.40 -2.61
C VAL A 181 -13.70 -13.16 -3.06
N LYS A 182 -14.29 -12.82 -4.21
CA LYS A 182 -15.45 -13.55 -4.77
C LYS A 182 -15.16 -15.04 -4.95
N LYS A 183 -13.94 -15.41 -5.33
CA LYS A 183 -13.51 -16.79 -5.61
C LYS A 183 -13.11 -17.58 -4.36
N ASN A 184 -12.53 -16.94 -3.36
CA ASN A 184 -11.88 -17.64 -2.24
C ASN A 184 -12.40 -17.23 -0.85
N GLY A 185 -13.38 -16.32 -0.76
CA GLY A 185 -13.85 -15.76 0.50
C GLY A 185 -12.87 -14.74 1.11
N MET A 186 -13.08 -14.42 2.38
CA MET A 186 -12.34 -13.39 3.12
C MET A 186 -11.04 -13.96 3.71
N ALA A 187 -10.12 -14.41 2.84
CA ALA A 187 -8.81 -14.88 3.27
C ALA A 187 -7.91 -13.71 3.71
N GLU A 188 -6.93 -13.98 4.56
CA GLU A 188 -5.99 -12.98 5.06
C GLU A 188 -5.13 -12.39 3.94
N TYR A 189 -4.64 -13.24 3.03
CA TYR A 189 -3.86 -12.86 1.84
C TYR A 189 -4.07 -13.91 0.73
N PHE A 190 -3.58 -13.62 -0.48
CA PHE A 190 -3.84 -14.46 -1.65
C PHE A 190 -2.55 -14.70 -2.45
N ASP A 191 -2.45 -15.90 -3.04
CA ASP A 191 -1.38 -16.23 -3.99
C ASP A 191 -1.56 -15.42 -5.30
N PRO A 192 -0.62 -14.57 -5.72
CA PRO A 192 -0.76 -13.74 -6.91
C PRO A 192 -0.77 -14.52 -8.23
N ILE A 193 -0.36 -15.78 -8.22
CA ILE A 193 -0.28 -16.65 -9.40
C ILE A 193 -1.55 -17.49 -9.54
N THR A 194 -1.96 -18.19 -8.47
CA THR A 194 -3.11 -19.11 -8.51
C THR A 194 -4.41 -18.48 -8.03
N GLY A 195 -4.34 -17.39 -7.29
CA GLY A 195 -5.47 -16.73 -6.65
C GLY A 195 -5.96 -17.43 -5.38
N ILE A 196 -5.31 -18.51 -4.93
CA ILE A 196 -5.73 -19.27 -3.74
C ILE A 196 -5.63 -18.36 -2.49
N GLY A 197 -6.69 -18.38 -1.67
CA GLY A 197 -6.71 -17.71 -0.37
C GLY A 197 -5.85 -18.44 0.65
N LEU A 198 -5.06 -17.70 1.43
CA LEU A 198 -4.06 -18.16 2.36
C LEU A 198 -4.22 -17.44 3.72
N GLY A 199 -3.56 -17.95 4.75
CA GLY A 199 -3.62 -17.40 6.10
C GLY A 199 -4.95 -17.68 6.80
N GLY A 200 -5.39 -16.75 7.65
CA GLY A 200 -6.67 -16.83 8.36
C GLY A 200 -7.85 -16.72 7.41
N ARG A 201 -8.99 -17.34 7.77
CA ARG A 201 -10.27 -17.18 7.10
C ARG A 201 -11.13 -16.17 7.86
N ASP A 202 -12.16 -15.64 7.17
CA ASP A 202 -13.07 -14.64 7.75
C ASP A 202 -12.33 -13.40 8.27
N PHE A 203 -11.33 -12.96 7.49
CA PHE A 203 -10.39 -11.93 7.87
C PHE A 203 -11.02 -10.54 7.69
N SER A 204 -11.16 -9.80 8.78
CA SER A 204 -11.91 -8.53 8.82
C SER A 204 -11.33 -7.43 7.91
N TRP A 205 -10.01 -7.33 7.75
CA TRP A 205 -9.41 -6.37 6.81
C TRP A 205 -9.86 -6.62 5.39
N THR A 206 -9.80 -7.88 4.95
CA THR A 206 -10.25 -8.27 3.60
C THR A 206 -11.73 -7.98 3.42
N ALA A 207 -12.56 -8.28 4.44
CA ALA A 207 -13.99 -7.99 4.41
C ALA A 207 -14.28 -6.49 4.28
N ALA A 208 -13.62 -5.66 5.08
CA ALA A 208 -13.78 -4.20 5.04
C ALA A 208 -13.38 -3.61 3.68
N ILE A 209 -12.24 -4.05 3.14
CA ILE A 209 -11.77 -3.60 1.81
C ILE A 209 -12.71 -4.08 0.70
N HIS A 210 -13.23 -5.31 0.78
CA HIS A 210 -14.17 -5.81 -0.21
C HIS A 210 -15.47 -5.00 -0.24
N LEU A 211 -16.01 -4.65 0.92
CA LEU A 211 -17.20 -3.78 1.02
C LEU A 211 -16.92 -2.40 0.40
N GLU A 212 -15.79 -1.80 0.69
CA GLU A 212 -15.41 -0.50 0.12
C GLU A 212 -15.26 -0.54 -1.40
N LEU A 213 -14.62 -1.59 -1.94
CA LEU A 213 -14.45 -1.77 -3.38
C LEU A 213 -15.77 -2.03 -4.13
N LEU A 214 -16.78 -2.62 -3.47
CA LEU A 214 -18.11 -2.87 -4.05
C LEU A 214 -19.03 -1.65 -3.98
N LYS A 215 -18.70 -0.62 -3.23
CA LYS A 215 -19.54 0.56 -3.03
C LYS A 215 -19.92 1.22 -4.35
N ASP A 216 -18.96 1.39 -5.25
CA ASP A 216 -19.18 1.98 -6.57
C ASP A 216 -20.12 1.11 -7.44
N GLU A 217 -19.99 -0.23 -7.39
CA GLU A 217 -20.90 -1.17 -8.09
C GLU A 217 -22.33 -1.06 -7.54
N ILE A 218 -22.50 -0.91 -6.23
CA ILE A 218 -23.80 -0.81 -5.57
C ILE A 218 -24.47 0.52 -5.94
N GLU A 219 -23.74 1.63 -5.97
CA GLU A 219 -24.27 2.94 -6.35
C GLU A 219 -24.70 3.00 -7.83
N ILE A 220 -23.93 2.39 -8.73
CA ILE A 220 -24.27 2.31 -10.15
C ILE A 220 -25.54 1.47 -10.35
N ASN A 221 -25.62 0.31 -9.71
CA ASN A 221 -26.77 -0.59 -9.80
C ASN A 221 -28.03 0.04 -9.19
N SER A 222 -27.91 0.79 -8.10
CA SER A 222 -29.04 1.52 -7.50
C SER A 222 -29.58 2.60 -8.42
N LYS A 223 -28.72 3.38 -9.08
CA LYS A 223 -29.14 4.40 -10.07
C LYS A 223 -29.81 3.79 -11.30
N HIS A 224 -29.30 2.66 -11.81
CA HIS A 224 -29.94 1.95 -12.94
C HIS A 224 -31.32 1.39 -12.59
N ASN A 225 -31.50 0.85 -11.40
CA ASN A 225 -32.80 0.35 -10.93
C ASN A 225 -33.83 1.48 -10.73
N PHE A 226 -33.39 2.68 -10.30
CA PHE A 226 -34.27 3.86 -10.18
C PHE A 226 -34.75 4.39 -11.55
N VAL A 227 -33.90 4.31 -12.57
CA VAL A 227 -34.26 4.74 -13.94
C VAL A 227 -35.23 3.75 -14.59
N ASN A 228 -35.00 2.44 -14.43
CA ASN A 228 -35.85 1.40 -15.01
C ASN A 228 -37.24 1.34 -14.35
N ASN A 229 -37.37 1.59 -13.05
CA ASN A 229 -38.65 1.64 -12.36
C ASN A 229 -39.50 2.88 -12.72
N LYS A 230 -38.91 3.98 -13.21
CA LYS A 230 -39.66 5.13 -13.71
C LYS A 230 -40.24 4.92 -15.11
N ASN A 231 -39.72 3.97 -15.89
CA ASN A 231 -40.22 3.64 -17.23
C ASN A 231 -41.32 2.57 -17.25
N VAL A 232 -41.72 2.04 -16.08
CA VAL A 232 -42.78 1.02 -15.93
C VAL A 232 -44.11 1.64 -15.43
N ILE A 233 -44.12 2.95 -15.13
CA ILE A 233 -45.31 3.64 -14.61
C ILE A 233 -45.76 4.77 -15.61
N ASN A 234 -45.73 4.48 -16.92
CA ASN A 234 -46.40 5.29 -17.95
C ASN A 234 -47.16 4.38 -18.90
#